data_cb3f1997f0f602442b635db2c86d119d
#
_entry.id   cb3f1997f0f602442b635db2c86d119d
#
_cell.length_a   1.000
_cell.length_b   1.000
_cell.length_c   1.000
_cell.angle_alpha   90.00
_cell.angle_beta   90.00
_cell.angle_gamma   90.00
#
_symmetry.space_group_name_H-M   'P 1'
#
loop_
_entity.id
_entity.type
_entity.pdbx_description
1 polymer ?
#
loop_
_entity_poly.entity_id
_entity_poly.type
_entity_poly.pdbx_seq_one_letter_code
_entity_poly.pdbx_strand_id
1 'polypeptide(L)'
;MKHQKSSITINSYRAYLIFMLIACGGAFIWQFFLPNLSGNFSSWETSVGWQREISLWNIGIISAIIIALIKKDIKFMQILTIQSTTLCLLLGFNHLISLINNFSLDYIMHILGIFEVFLLGGGWGLILLLRSYSNKDKLKNNK
;
A
#
# COMPACT_ATOMS: atom_id res chain seq x y z
N MET A 1 26.50 17.39 -6.71
CA MET A 1 25.21 17.02 -7.33
C MET A 1 24.76 15.56 -7.12
N LYS A 2 25.64 14.54 -7.03
CA LYS A 2 25.25 13.13 -6.80
C LYS A 2 24.55 12.87 -5.45
N HIS A 3 24.94 13.56 -4.36
CA HIS A 3 24.35 13.41 -3.02
C HIS A 3 22.89 13.89 -2.94
N GLN A 4 22.56 14.97 -3.63
CA GLN A 4 21.20 15.55 -3.58
C GLN A 4 20.16 14.64 -4.27
N LYS A 5 20.53 13.96 -5.37
CA LYS A 5 19.64 13.08 -6.13
C LYS A 5 19.34 11.76 -5.39
N SER A 6 20.30 11.23 -4.65
CA SER A 6 20.14 10.06 -3.76
C SER A 6 19.20 10.38 -2.58
N SER A 7 19.34 11.55 -1.98
CA SER A 7 18.53 12.03 -0.87
C SER A 7 17.04 12.16 -1.24
N ILE A 8 16.73 12.72 -2.42
CA ILE A 8 15.34 12.85 -2.91
C ILE A 8 14.67 11.48 -3.06
N THR A 9 15.38 10.49 -3.62
CA THR A 9 14.83 9.14 -3.81
C THR A 9 14.57 8.43 -2.47
N ILE A 10 15.47 8.55 -1.50
CA ILE A 10 15.27 7.98 -0.16
C ILE A 10 14.05 8.60 0.51
N ASN A 11 13.90 9.92 0.48
CA ASN A 11 12.78 10.61 1.08
C ASN A 11 11.44 10.22 0.44
N SER A 12 11.41 9.99 -0.88
CA SER A 12 10.20 9.54 -1.56
C SER A 12 9.75 8.14 -1.13
N TYR A 13 10.69 7.19 -0.99
CA TYR A 13 10.37 5.87 -0.45
C TYR A 13 9.93 5.94 1.01
N ARG A 14 10.58 6.79 1.82
CA ARG A 14 10.17 7.00 3.22
C ARG A 14 8.75 7.55 3.31
N ALA A 15 8.41 8.57 2.53
CA ALA A 15 7.07 9.15 2.52
C ALA A 15 6.01 8.11 2.15
N TYR A 16 6.25 7.31 1.11
CA TYR A 16 5.36 6.24 0.72
C TYR A 16 5.21 5.17 1.82
N LEU A 17 6.30 4.73 2.43
CA LEU A 17 6.26 3.73 3.50
C LEU A 17 5.61 4.25 4.79
N ILE A 18 5.74 5.54 5.10
CA ILE A 18 5.01 6.16 6.21
C ILE A 18 3.51 6.15 5.92
N PHE A 19 3.10 6.49 4.70
CA PHE A 19 1.71 6.36 4.28
C PHE A 19 1.21 4.91 4.44
N MET A 20 1.96 3.91 3.95
CA MET A 20 1.62 2.50 4.10
C MET A 20 1.55 2.05 5.56
N LEU A 21 2.43 2.58 6.43
CA LEU A 21 2.39 2.31 7.87
C LEU A 21 1.05 2.77 8.49
N ILE A 22 0.58 3.95 8.12
CA ILE A 22 -0.70 4.51 8.59
C ILE A 22 -1.86 3.69 8.03
N ALA A 23 -1.86 3.38 6.73
CA ALA A 23 -2.91 2.59 6.08
C ALA A 23 -3.01 1.17 6.66
N CYS A 24 -1.89 0.46 6.79
CA CYS A 24 -1.86 -0.88 7.41
C CYS A 24 -2.25 -0.84 8.90
N GLY A 25 -1.86 0.21 9.63
CA GLY A 25 -2.25 0.42 11.02
C GLY A 25 -3.76 0.64 11.16
N GLY A 26 -4.34 1.48 10.32
CA GLY A 26 -5.79 1.68 10.25
C GLY A 26 -6.53 0.38 9.90
N ALA A 27 -6.07 -0.33 8.86
CA ALA A 27 -6.63 -1.61 8.46
C ALA A 27 -6.56 -2.66 9.58
N PHE A 28 -5.43 -2.74 10.31
CA PHE A 28 -5.32 -3.61 11.48
C PHE A 28 -6.37 -3.29 12.53
N ILE A 29 -6.52 -2.00 12.90
CA ILE A 29 -7.43 -1.60 13.98
C ILE A 29 -8.87 -1.99 13.65
N TRP A 30 -9.39 -1.60 12.49
CA TRP A 30 -10.79 -1.86 12.19
C TRP A 30 -11.07 -3.33 11.86
N GLN A 31 -10.19 -4.05 11.18
CA GLN A 31 -10.37 -5.46 10.87
C GLN A 31 -10.27 -6.37 12.10
N PHE A 32 -9.41 -6.02 13.06
CA PHE A 32 -9.24 -6.83 14.27
C PHE A 32 -10.32 -6.58 15.31
N PHE A 33 -10.61 -5.31 15.61
CA PHE A 33 -11.51 -4.92 16.69
C PHE A 33 -12.96 -4.73 16.21
N LEU A 34 -13.18 -4.38 14.94
CA LEU A 34 -14.50 -4.07 14.37
C LEU A 34 -14.78 -4.89 13.10
N PRO A 35 -14.56 -6.22 13.09
CA PRO A 35 -14.62 -7.04 11.87
C PRO A 35 -16.02 -7.03 11.21
N ASN A 36 -17.08 -6.85 11.96
CA ASN A 36 -18.44 -6.79 11.43
C ASN A 36 -18.79 -5.46 10.74
N LEU A 37 -17.98 -4.40 10.98
CA LEU A 37 -18.24 -3.10 10.38
C LEU A 37 -18.14 -3.16 8.85
N SER A 38 -17.20 -3.92 8.31
CA SER A 38 -17.01 -4.06 6.87
C SER A 38 -18.20 -4.72 6.18
N GLY A 39 -18.83 -5.69 6.80
CA GLY A 39 -19.96 -6.40 6.22
C GLY A 39 -21.16 -5.51 5.91
N ASN A 40 -21.41 -4.51 6.74
CA ASN A 40 -22.52 -3.58 6.58
C ASN A 40 -22.33 -2.61 5.38
N PHE A 41 -21.07 -2.41 4.95
CA PHE A 41 -20.69 -1.42 3.92
C PHE A 41 -19.94 -2.04 2.74
N SER A 42 -20.12 -3.34 2.52
CA SER A 42 -19.47 -4.13 1.48
C SER A 42 -20.44 -5.10 0.85
N SER A 43 -20.23 -5.45 -0.42
CA SER A 43 -20.95 -6.55 -1.08
C SER A 43 -20.42 -7.94 -0.70
N TRP A 44 -19.34 -8.00 0.09
CA TRP A 44 -18.72 -9.24 0.53
C TRP A 44 -19.35 -9.74 1.82
N GLU A 45 -19.52 -11.06 1.93
CA GLU A 45 -19.93 -11.67 3.18
C GLU A 45 -18.86 -11.47 4.25
N THR A 46 -19.32 -11.25 5.49
CA THR A 46 -18.41 -11.02 6.61
C THR A 46 -17.95 -12.35 7.20
N SER A 47 -16.64 -12.59 7.16
CA SER A 47 -15.99 -13.66 7.90
C SER A 47 -15.05 -13.05 8.94
N VAL A 48 -15.45 -13.09 10.20
CA VAL A 48 -14.70 -12.54 11.34
C VAL A 48 -13.29 -13.16 11.44
N GLY A 49 -13.19 -14.48 11.19
CA GLY A 49 -11.92 -15.19 11.21
C GLY A 49 -10.92 -14.65 10.16
N TRP A 50 -11.37 -14.56 8.91
CA TRP A 50 -10.57 -14.01 7.82
C TRP A 50 -10.18 -12.55 8.04
N GLN A 51 -11.08 -11.71 8.54
CA GLN A 51 -10.78 -10.33 8.86
C GLN A 51 -9.65 -10.22 9.89
N ARG A 52 -9.70 -11.02 10.95
CA ARG A 52 -8.63 -11.06 11.96
C ARG A 52 -7.31 -11.58 11.42
N GLU A 53 -7.32 -12.61 10.58
CA GLU A 53 -6.09 -13.11 9.94
C GLU A 53 -5.43 -12.05 9.06
N ILE A 54 -6.19 -11.37 8.20
CA ILE A 54 -5.68 -10.28 7.36
C ILE A 54 -5.11 -9.15 8.24
N SER A 55 -5.77 -8.82 9.34
CA SER A 55 -5.28 -7.80 10.28
C SER A 55 -3.93 -8.18 10.90
N LEU A 56 -3.74 -9.44 11.28
CA LEU A 56 -2.47 -9.94 11.81
C LEU A 56 -1.35 -9.92 10.75
N TRP A 57 -1.66 -10.18 9.48
CA TRP A 57 -0.72 -9.98 8.38
C TRP A 57 -0.23 -8.53 8.29
N ASN A 58 -1.11 -7.55 8.54
CA ASN A 58 -0.74 -6.14 8.57
C ASN A 58 0.31 -5.85 9.65
N ILE A 59 0.29 -6.53 10.82
CA ILE A 59 1.33 -6.40 11.84
C ILE A 59 2.71 -6.80 11.30
N GLY A 60 2.78 -7.90 10.53
CA GLY A 60 4.04 -8.31 9.88
C GLY A 60 4.57 -7.26 8.91
N ILE A 61 3.70 -6.67 8.08
CA ILE A 61 4.05 -5.58 7.15
C ILE A 61 4.50 -4.33 7.92
N ILE A 62 3.76 -3.92 8.94
CA ILE A 62 4.09 -2.78 9.82
C ILE A 62 5.49 -2.95 10.42
N SER A 63 5.78 -4.14 10.97
CA SER A 63 7.08 -4.43 11.58
C SER A 63 8.22 -4.30 10.58
N ALA A 64 8.06 -4.84 9.35
CA ALA A 64 9.04 -4.73 8.28
C ALA A 64 9.27 -3.26 7.85
N ILE A 65 8.19 -2.48 7.72
CA ILE A 65 8.27 -1.05 7.37
C ILE A 65 9.02 -0.28 8.46
N ILE A 66 8.71 -0.49 9.73
CA ILE A 66 9.38 0.18 10.86
C ILE A 66 10.89 -0.11 10.81
N ILE A 67 11.28 -1.38 10.64
CA ILE A 67 12.69 -1.77 10.54
C ILE A 67 13.37 -1.08 9.36
N ALA A 68 12.73 -1.03 8.20
CA ALA A 68 13.28 -0.36 7.02
C ALA A 68 13.49 1.14 7.24
N LEU A 69 12.52 1.81 7.90
CA LEU A 69 12.59 3.24 8.20
C LEU A 69 13.70 3.56 9.22
N ILE A 70 13.91 2.70 10.23
CA ILE A 70 14.97 2.85 11.23
C ILE A 70 16.33 2.63 10.59
N LYS A 71 16.50 1.55 9.81
CA LYS A 71 17.77 1.21 9.16
C LYS A 71 18.15 2.16 8.02
N LYS A 72 17.18 2.90 7.46
CA LYS A 72 17.37 3.81 6.31
C LYS A 72 18.02 3.12 5.10
N ASP A 73 17.83 1.81 4.97
CA ASP A 73 18.35 1.02 3.85
C ASP A 73 17.44 1.19 2.63
N ILE A 74 17.96 1.84 1.60
CA ILE A 74 17.20 2.14 0.37
C ILE A 74 16.78 0.89 -0.40
N LYS A 75 17.59 -0.18 -0.39
CA LYS A 75 17.24 -1.42 -1.07
C LYS A 75 16.08 -2.11 -0.37
N PHE A 76 16.10 -2.13 0.95
CA PHE A 76 15.02 -2.70 1.75
C PHE A 76 13.73 -1.89 1.58
N MET A 77 13.80 -0.56 1.64
CA MET A 77 12.64 0.30 1.36
C MET A 77 12.09 0.06 -0.05
N GLN A 78 12.96 -0.11 -1.05
CA GLN A 78 12.54 -0.38 -2.42
C GLN A 78 11.80 -1.72 -2.54
N ILE A 79 12.28 -2.78 -1.90
CA ILE A 79 11.62 -4.10 -1.88
C ILE A 79 10.25 -4.00 -1.25
N LEU A 80 10.13 -3.34 -0.09
CA LEU A 80 8.84 -3.14 0.58
C LEU A 80 7.88 -2.28 -0.25
N THR A 81 8.40 -1.27 -0.97
CA THR A 81 7.59 -0.47 -1.89
C THR A 81 7.05 -1.32 -3.04
N ILE A 82 7.87 -2.20 -3.63
CA ILE A 82 7.43 -3.13 -4.68
C ILE A 82 6.33 -4.05 -4.14
N GLN A 83 6.56 -4.68 -3.00
CA GLN A 83 5.60 -5.57 -2.36
C GLN A 83 4.26 -4.86 -2.07
N SER A 84 4.31 -3.70 -1.41
CA SER A 84 3.12 -2.93 -1.06
C SER A 84 2.37 -2.44 -2.30
N THR A 85 3.09 -1.94 -3.31
CA THR A 85 2.50 -1.49 -4.58
C THR A 85 1.76 -2.63 -5.27
N THR A 86 2.40 -3.80 -5.41
CA THR A 86 1.80 -4.98 -6.04
C THR A 86 0.54 -5.41 -5.29
N LEU A 87 0.63 -5.51 -3.96
CA LEU A 87 -0.51 -5.87 -3.11
C LEU A 87 -1.66 -4.88 -3.26
N CYS A 88 -1.38 -3.58 -3.20
CA CYS A 88 -2.39 -2.53 -3.33
C CYS A 88 -3.06 -2.53 -4.72
N LEU A 89 -2.31 -2.78 -5.80
CA LEU A 89 -2.90 -2.90 -7.14
C LEU A 89 -3.85 -4.10 -7.23
N LEU A 90 -3.46 -5.25 -6.71
CA LEU A 90 -4.27 -6.47 -6.75
C LEU A 90 -5.53 -6.34 -5.87
N LEU A 91 -5.37 -5.88 -4.63
CA LEU A 91 -6.50 -5.68 -3.70
C LEU A 91 -7.44 -4.59 -4.20
N GLY A 92 -6.90 -3.46 -4.67
CA GLY A 92 -7.70 -2.37 -5.19
C GLY A 92 -8.46 -2.75 -6.47
N PHE A 93 -7.85 -3.56 -7.34
CA PHE A 93 -8.54 -4.13 -8.50
C PHE A 93 -9.70 -5.07 -8.09
N ASN A 94 -9.52 -5.86 -7.04
CA ASN A 94 -10.60 -6.68 -6.48
C ASN A 94 -11.77 -5.83 -5.96
N HIS A 95 -11.49 -4.70 -5.28
CA HIS A 95 -12.52 -3.74 -4.89
C HIS A 95 -13.24 -3.13 -6.10
N LEU A 96 -12.51 -2.79 -7.16
CA LEU A 96 -13.08 -2.25 -8.39
C LEU A 96 -14.04 -3.24 -9.06
N ILE A 97 -13.63 -4.51 -9.22
CA ILE A 97 -14.49 -5.56 -9.78
C ILE A 97 -15.76 -5.73 -8.94
N SER A 98 -15.63 -5.75 -7.61
CA SER A 98 -16.78 -5.92 -6.70
C SER A 98 -17.77 -4.78 -6.81
N LEU A 99 -17.28 -3.54 -6.95
CA LEU A 99 -18.14 -2.36 -7.14
C LEU A 99 -18.82 -2.35 -8.51
N ILE A 100 -18.14 -2.80 -9.58
CA ILE A 100 -18.73 -2.90 -10.92
C ILE A 100 -19.85 -3.94 -10.94
N ASN A 101 -19.63 -5.09 -10.31
CA ASN A 101 -20.59 -6.19 -10.33
C ASN A 101 -21.82 -5.91 -9.44
N ASN A 102 -21.64 -5.13 -8.37
CA ASN A 102 -22.70 -4.82 -7.40
C ASN A 102 -22.64 -3.33 -7.07
N PHE A 103 -23.01 -2.48 -8.04
CA PHE A 103 -22.88 -1.03 -7.84
C PHE A 103 -23.91 -0.53 -6.80
N SER A 104 -23.41 -0.02 -5.67
CA SER A 104 -24.15 0.76 -4.70
C SER A 104 -23.24 1.78 -4.03
N LEU A 105 -23.75 2.98 -3.80
CA LEU A 105 -23.05 3.99 -3.01
C LEU A 105 -22.97 3.63 -1.52
N ASP A 106 -23.78 2.68 -1.05
CA ASP A 106 -23.72 2.17 0.33
C ASP A 106 -22.48 1.29 0.55
N TYR A 107 -21.87 0.79 -0.52
CA TYR A 107 -20.65 -0.03 -0.45
C TYR A 107 -19.40 0.84 -0.30
N ILE A 108 -19.35 1.66 0.74
CA ILE A 108 -18.26 2.59 1.05
C ILE A 108 -16.91 1.89 1.13
N MET A 109 -16.85 0.63 1.61
CA MET A 109 -15.61 -0.14 1.69
C MET A 109 -14.98 -0.38 0.31
N HIS A 110 -15.78 -0.60 -0.73
CA HIS A 110 -15.23 -0.75 -2.09
C HIS A 110 -14.76 0.59 -2.65
N ILE A 111 -15.49 1.67 -2.40
CA ILE A 111 -15.13 3.02 -2.84
C ILE A 111 -13.81 3.43 -2.18
N LEU A 112 -13.67 3.28 -0.87
CA LEU A 112 -12.42 3.55 -0.13
C LEU A 112 -11.29 2.65 -0.62
N GLY A 113 -11.54 1.36 -0.86
CA GLY A 113 -10.55 0.45 -1.42
C GLY A 113 -10.01 0.89 -2.78
N ILE A 114 -10.85 1.49 -3.64
CA ILE A 114 -10.41 2.05 -4.91
C ILE A 114 -9.54 3.31 -4.67
N PHE A 115 -9.97 4.24 -3.85
CA PHE A 115 -9.23 5.49 -3.64
C PHE A 115 -7.96 5.28 -2.82
N GLU A 116 -8.04 4.66 -1.66
CA GLU A 116 -6.93 4.53 -0.73
C GLU A 116 -5.97 3.43 -1.16
N VAL A 117 -6.50 2.25 -1.51
CA VAL A 117 -5.65 1.10 -1.83
C VAL A 117 -5.19 1.16 -3.28
N PHE A 118 -6.12 1.26 -4.26
CA PHE A 118 -5.74 1.19 -5.68
C PHE A 118 -5.00 2.44 -6.15
N LEU A 119 -5.55 3.63 -5.92
CA LEU A 119 -4.96 4.87 -6.43
C LEU A 119 -3.79 5.35 -5.56
N LEU A 120 -3.99 5.50 -4.25
CA LEU A 120 -2.92 6.01 -3.38
C LEU A 120 -1.86 4.93 -3.10
N GLY A 121 -2.22 3.74 -2.68
CA GLY A 121 -1.25 2.67 -2.41
C GLY A 121 -0.60 2.14 -3.69
N GLY A 122 -1.41 1.73 -4.67
CA GLY A 122 -0.94 1.15 -5.92
C GLY A 122 -0.39 2.18 -6.90
N GLY A 123 -1.19 3.19 -7.24
CA GLY A 123 -0.84 4.19 -8.25
C GLY A 123 0.38 5.04 -7.87
N TRP A 124 0.41 5.61 -6.67
CA TRP A 124 1.58 6.36 -6.19
C TRP A 124 2.83 5.48 -6.10
N GLY A 125 2.71 4.27 -5.54
CA GLY A 125 3.82 3.32 -5.47
C GLY A 125 4.40 3.00 -6.85
N LEU A 126 3.54 2.74 -7.85
CA LEU A 126 3.94 2.46 -9.23
C LEU A 126 4.69 3.64 -9.85
N ILE A 127 4.15 4.86 -9.73
CA ILE A 127 4.80 6.08 -10.23
C ILE A 127 6.18 6.26 -9.60
N LEU A 128 6.30 6.04 -8.29
CA LEU A 128 7.56 6.13 -7.57
C LEU A 128 8.59 5.12 -8.09
N LEU A 129 8.20 3.87 -8.31
CA LEU A 129 9.06 2.82 -8.85
C LEU A 129 9.51 3.14 -10.27
N LEU A 130 8.60 3.51 -11.16
CA LEU A 130 8.91 3.87 -12.56
C LEU A 130 9.90 5.03 -12.64
N ARG A 131 9.69 6.09 -11.84
CA ARG A 131 10.62 7.23 -11.78
C ARG A 131 12.01 6.83 -11.26
N SER A 132 12.07 5.91 -10.31
CA SER A 132 13.33 5.42 -9.76
C SER A 132 14.12 4.61 -10.80
N TYR A 133 13.45 3.76 -11.57
CA TYR A 133 14.07 3.00 -12.67
C TYR A 133 14.57 3.92 -13.79
N SER A 134 13.75 4.82 -14.29
CA SER A 134 14.13 5.77 -15.34
C SER A 134 15.35 6.61 -14.98
N ASN A 135 15.51 6.98 -13.71
CA ASN A 135 16.68 7.72 -13.25
C ASN A 135 17.97 6.88 -13.20
N LYS A 136 17.87 5.55 -12.97
CA LYS A 136 19.02 4.65 -13.01
C LYS A 136 19.54 4.45 -14.43
N ASP A 137 18.67 4.33 -15.41
CA ASP A 137 19.05 4.13 -16.82
C ASP A 137 19.74 5.36 -17.41
N LYS A 138 19.24 6.56 -17.11
CA LYS A 138 19.91 7.82 -17.52
C LYS A 138 21.33 7.98 -16.95
N LEU A 139 21.61 7.40 -15.78
CA LEU A 139 22.94 7.44 -15.17
C LEU A 139 23.90 6.41 -15.77
N LYS A 140 23.40 5.33 -16.36
CA LYS A 140 24.22 4.33 -17.07
C LYS A 140 24.63 4.81 -18.45
N ASN A 141 23.72 5.48 -19.17
CA ASN A 141 23.96 5.94 -20.54
C ASN A 141 24.84 7.20 -20.64
N ASN A 142 25.11 7.87 -19.51
CA ASN A 142 25.99 9.06 -19.44
C ASN A 142 27.41 8.72 -18.91
N LYS A 143 27.77 7.43 -18.86
CA LYS A 143 29.10 6.95 -18.56
C LYS A 143 29.74 6.31 -19.78
#